data_cd314e1411ed7c08cb139e407608604c
#
_entry.id   cd314e1411ed7c08cb139e407608604c
#
_cell.length_a   1.000
_cell.length_b   1.000
_cell.length_c   1.000
_cell.angle_alpha   90.00
_cell.angle_beta   90.00
_cell.angle_gamma   90.00
#
_symmetry.space_group_name_H-M   'P 1'
#
loop_
_entity.id
_entity.type
_entity.pdbx_description
1 polymer ?
#
loop_
_entity_poly.entity_id
_entity_poly.type
_entity_poly.pdbx_seq_one_letter_code
_entity_poly.pdbx_strand_id
1 'polypeptide(L)'
;MRHQMASDVLKVFRHYDAIRELILWINASSEARVVPAQVQVDAINALEAIVDKHSLRSAAPSLQLVSQVLESTSRPFTISQSLEARDFHIICSGENLRFEIIGCLLATAGRALTFGFAPDVFSGPANRALKLQFVDELLRASTTCLFLCTMLATVNDLTVWMYHDNYTFTTMMCGFAGT
;
A
#
# COMPACT_ATOMS: atom_id res chain seq x y z
N MET A 1 -14.38 -7.32 -13.98
CA MET A 1 -13.19 -7.92 -13.32
C MET A 1 -12.27 -6.85 -12.74
N ARG A 2 -11.61 -5.96 -13.52
CA ARG A 2 -10.65 -4.94 -13.01
C ARG A 2 -11.25 -4.02 -11.94
N HIS A 3 -12.46 -3.49 -12.15
CA HIS A 3 -13.13 -2.62 -11.17
C HIS A 3 -13.40 -3.33 -9.84
N GLN A 4 -13.77 -4.61 -9.88
CA GLN A 4 -13.98 -5.38 -8.65
C GLN A 4 -12.66 -5.57 -7.89
N MET A 5 -11.61 -5.96 -8.58
CA MET A 5 -10.27 -6.11 -7.97
C MET A 5 -9.79 -4.79 -7.37
N ALA A 6 -9.92 -3.69 -8.11
CA ALA A 6 -9.58 -2.35 -7.65
C ALA A 6 -10.40 -1.94 -6.41
N SER A 7 -11.71 -2.21 -6.43
CA SER A 7 -12.58 -1.97 -5.27
C SER A 7 -12.16 -2.80 -4.06
N ASP A 8 -11.80 -4.07 -4.24
CA ASP A 8 -11.39 -4.95 -3.14
C ASP A 8 -10.06 -4.50 -2.53
N VAL A 9 -9.10 -4.00 -3.33
CA VAL A 9 -7.89 -3.37 -2.82
C VAL A 9 -8.23 -2.13 -1.97
N LEU A 10 -9.05 -1.22 -2.50
CA LEU A 10 -9.36 0.03 -1.81
C LEU A 10 -10.16 -0.18 -0.52
N LYS A 11 -10.92 -1.28 -0.38
CA LYS A 11 -11.63 -1.65 0.86
C LYS A 11 -10.68 -1.90 2.03
N VAL A 12 -9.42 -2.22 1.79
CA VAL A 12 -8.43 -2.45 2.85
C VAL A 12 -8.18 -1.17 3.66
N PHE A 13 -8.44 0.01 3.07
CA PHE A 13 -8.32 1.28 3.78
C PHE A 13 -9.39 1.54 4.84
N ARG A 14 -10.33 0.62 5.07
CA ARG A 14 -11.10 0.60 6.32
C ARG A 14 -10.19 0.47 7.56
N HIS A 15 -8.98 -0.05 7.36
CA HIS A 15 -7.93 -0.17 8.37
C HIS A 15 -6.84 0.91 8.23
N TYR A 16 -7.17 2.05 7.61
CA TYR A 16 -6.20 3.11 7.28
C TYR A 16 -5.33 3.51 8.48
N ASP A 17 -5.94 3.70 9.66
CA ASP A 17 -5.22 4.17 10.84
C ASP A 17 -4.15 3.17 11.28
N ALA A 18 -4.47 1.87 11.27
CA ALA A 18 -3.49 0.82 11.57
C ALA A 18 -2.39 0.72 10.47
N ILE A 19 -2.75 0.84 9.20
CA ILE A 19 -1.79 0.85 8.09
C ILE A 19 -0.84 2.03 8.23
N ARG A 20 -1.36 3.22 8.52
CA ARG A 20 -0.57 4.44 8.72
C ARG A 20 0.41 4.28 9.88
N GLU A 21 -0.07 3.79 11.03
CA GLU A 21 0.77 3.55 12.21
C GLU A 21 1.91 2.60 11.89
N LEU A 22 1.64 1.48 11.21
CA LEU A 22 2.65 0.51 10.79
C LEU A 22 3.70 1.11 9.85
N ILE A 23 3.27 1.93 8.89
CA ILE A 23 4.17 2.61 7.95
C ILE A 23 5.04 3.64 8.69
N LEU A 24 4.47 4.46 9.55
CA LEU A 24 5.22 5.44 10.32
C LEU A 24 6.24 4.75 11.25
N TRP A 25 5.81 3.69 11.92
CA TRP A 25 6.66 2.95 12.83
C TRP A 25 7.85 2.30 12.12
N ILE A 26 7.61 1.54 11.04
CA ILE A 26 8.69 0.88 10.31
C ILE A 26 9.62 1.91 9.65
N ASN A 27 9.12 3.09 9.24
CA ASN A 27 9.94 4.16 8.68
C ASN A 27 10.76 4.93 9.72
N ALA A 28 10.40 4.88 10.98
CA ALA A 28 11.23 5.40 12.08
C ALA A 28 12.40 4.46 12.43
N SER A 29 12.34 3.18 12.06
CA SER A 29 13.46 2.25 12.21
C SER A 29 14.52 2.52 11.13
N SER A 30 15.80 2.35 11.46
CA SER A 30 16.95 2.66 10.58
C SER A 30 17.25 1.60 9.53
N GLU A 31 16.26 0.84 9.07
CA GLU A 31 16.48 -0.22 8.09
C GLU A 31 16.71 0.30 6.67
N ALA A 32 17.63 -0.32 5.95
CA ALA A 32 17.85 -0.06 4.52
C ALA A 32 16.60 -0.47 3.70
N ARG A 33 16.15 0.40 2.79
CA ARG A 33 14.95 0.20 1.98
C ARG A 33 15.17 0.56 0.53
N VAL A 34 14.45 -0.11 -0.34
CA VAL A 34 14.42 0.22 -1.77
C VAL A 34 13.52 1.44 -2.01
N VAL A 35 12.35 1.48 -1.37
CA VAL A 35 11.47 2.67 -1.41
C VAL A 35 11.92 3.66 -0.35
N PRO A 36 12.25 4.91 -0.72
CA PRO A 36 12.65 5.91 0.26
C PRO A 36 11.58 6.12 1.34
N ALA A 37 12.00 6.16 2.61
CA ALA A 37 11.11 6.32 3.75
C ALA A 37 10.20 7.55 3.61
N GLN A 38 10.78 8.68 3.19
CA GLN A 38 10.02 9.93 3.02
C GLN A 38 8.90 9.79 1.99
N VAL A 39 9.13 9.10 0.88
CA VAL A 39 8.10 8.86 -0.15
C VAL A 39 6.92 8.08 0.42
N GLN A 40 7.17 7.06 1.24
CA GLN A 40 6.11 6.27 1.87
C GLN A 40 5.34 7.08 2.91
N VAL A 41 6.04 7.86 3.72
CA VAL A 41 5.43 8.72 4.76
C VAL A 41 4.57 9.80 4.12
N ASP A 42 5.07 10.46 3.09
CA ASP A 42 4.32 11.52 2.40
C ASP A 42 3.12 10.94 1.65
N ALA A 43 3.29 9.78 1.00
CA ALA A 43 2.20 9.11 0.28
C ALA A 43 1.09 8.64 1.22
N ILE A 44 1.42 8.04 2.37
CA ILE A 44 0.39 7.60 3.33
C ILE A 44 -0.34 8.80 3.96
N ASN A 45 0.36 9.89 4.25
CA ASN A 45 -0.26 11.10 4.76
C ASN A 45 -1.16 11.76 3.70
N ALA A 46 -0.73 11.84 2.44
CA ALA A 46 -1.55 12.37 1.35
C ALA A 46 -2.81 11.52 1.09
N LEU A 47 -2.76 10.22 1.38
CA LEU A 47 -3.91 9.31 1.24
C LEU A 47 -5.02 9.60 2.26
N GLU A 48 -4.73 10.23 3.40
CA GLU A 48 -5.71 10.55 4.43
C GLU A 48 -6.87 11.38 3.88
N ALA A 49 -6.57 12.39 3.07
CA ALA A 49 -7.60 13.23 2.45
C ALA A 49 -8.55 12.44 1.53
N ILE A 50 -8.04 11.41 0.84
CA ILE A 50 -8.86 10.51 0.00
C ILE A 50 -9.70 9.60 0.87
N VAL A 51 -9.11 9.02 1.91
CA VAL A 51 -9.82 8.15 2.87
C VAL A 51 -10.99 8.88 3.50
N ASP A 52 -10.80 10.13 3.91
CA ASP A 52 -11.84 10.96 4.51
C ASP A 52 -12.90 11.39 3.49
N LYS A 53 -12.47 11.92 2.34
CA LYS A 53 -13.36 12.38 1.26
C LYS A 53 -14.31 11.27 0.79
N HIS A 54 -13.83 10.03 0.75
CA HIS A 54 -14.59 8.87 0.27
C HIS A 54 -15.10 7.95 1.40
N SER A 55 -14.91 8.37 2.67
CA SER A 55 -15.34 7.63 3.87
C SER A 55 -14.87 6.17 3.89
N LEU A 56 -13.65 5.90 3.42
CA LEU A 56 -13.15 4.52 3.26
C LEU A 56 -13.01 3.75 4.56
N ARG A 57 -12.96 4.44 5.72
CA ARG A 57 -12.97 3.78 7.04
C ARG A 57 -14.28 3.06 7.34
N SER A 58 -15.39 3.47 6.74
CA SER A 58 -16.74 2.98 7.07
C SER A 58 -17.59 2.58 5.88
N ALA A 59 -17.22 3.00 4.68
CA ALA A 59 -17.99 2.76 3.46
C ALA A 59 -17.17 2.02 2.39
N ALA A 60 -17.88 1.37 1.47
CA ALA A 60 -17.25 0.78 0.29
C ALA A 60 -16.73 1.89 -0.65
N PRO A 61 -15.61 1.66 -1.37
CA PRO A 61 -15.11 2.60 -2.35
C PRO A 61 -16.15 2.92 -3.41
N SER A 62 -16.32 4.21 -3.73
CA SER A 62 -17.21 4.64 -4.82
C SER A 62 -16.65 4.22 -6.18
N LEU A 63 -17.55 4.00 -7.15
CA LEU A 63 -17.13 3.72 -8.53
C LEU A 63 -16.27 4.84 -9.11
N GLN A 64 -16.53 6.08 -8.72
CA GLN A 64 -15.74 7.24 -9.14
C GLN A 64 -14.28 7.12 -8.67
N LEU A 65 -14.04 6.82 -7.39
CA LEU A 65 -12.68 6.62 -6.87
C LEU A 65 -11.99 5.44 -7.55
N VAL A 66 -12.68 4.31 -7.68
CA VAL A 66 -12.15 3.12 -8.37
C VAL A 66 -11.72 3.46 -9.79
N SER A 67 -12.56 4.17 -10.56
CA SER A 67 -12.24 4.58 -11.93
C SER A 67 -11.08 5.55 -11.97
N GLN A 68 -11.02 6.52 -11.06
CA GLN A 68 -9.93 7.49 -10.95
C GLN A 68 -8.57 6.80 -10.74
N VAL A 69 -8.48 5.85 -9.79
CA VAL A 69 -7.24 5.15 -9.50
C VAL A 69 -6.82 4.23 -10.66
N LEU A 70 -7.78 3.55 -11.30
CA LEU A 70 -7.52 2.74 -12.50
C LEU A 70 -6.99 3.61 -13.65
N GLU A 71 -7.59 4.77 -13.89
CA GLU A 71 -7.15 5.70 -14.92
C GLU A 71 -5.77 6.27 -14.62
N SER A 72 -5.52 6.73 -13.40
CA SER A 72 -4.20 7.23 -12.98
C SER A 72 -3.12 6.17 -13.18
N THR A 73 -3.39 4.91 -12.79
CA THR A 73 -2.46 3.79 -12.96
C THR A 73 -2.18 3.49 -14.44
N SER A 74 -3.17 3.65 -15.33
CA SER A 74 -3.01 3.36 -16.76
C SER A 74 -2.23 4.45 -17.52
N ARG A 75 -2.09 5.66 -16.97
CA ARG A 75 -1.31 6.72 -17.59
C ARG A 75 0.19 6.43 -17.51
N PRO A 76 0.99 6.80 -18.53
CA PRO A 76 2.43 6.70 -18.45
C PRO A 76 2.96 7.41 -17.20
N PHE A 77 3.86 6.76 -16.47
CA PHE A 77 4.52 7.37 -15.32
C PHE A 77 5.78 8.08 -15.80
N THR A 78 5.79 9.40 -15.69
CA THR A 78 6.92 10.24 -16.11
C THR A 78 7.39 11.09 -14.95
N ILE A 79 8.69 11.10 -14.71
CA ILE A 79 9.35 11.95 -13.72
C ILE A 79 9.93 13.14 -14.44
N SER A 80 9.46 14.35 -14.11
CA SER A 80 10.04 15.58 -14.63
C SER A 80 11.45 15.78 -14.08
N GLN A 81 12.39 16.26 -14.91
CA GLN A 81 13.73 16.63 -14.45
C GLN A 81 13.73 17.76 -13.40
N SER A 82 12.66 18.55 -13.33
CA SER A 82 12.48 19.62 -12.35
C SER A 82 11.78 19.17 -11.07
N LEU A 83 11.37 17.88 -10.96
CA LEU A 83 10.69 17.38 -9.78
C LEU A 83 11.69 17.24 -8.62
N GLU A 84 11.41 17.93 -7.53
CA GLU A 84 12.20 17.78 -6.30
C GLU A 84 11.82 16.48 -5.56
N ALA A 85 12.80 15.87 -4.89
CA ALA A 85 12.58 14.59 -4.18
C ALA A 85 11.44 14.67 -3.14
N ARG A 86 11.27 15.82 -2.48
CA ARG A 86 10.20 16.06 -1.51
C ARG A 86 8.80 16.08 -2.14
N ASP A 87 8.70 16.39 -3.43
CA ASP A 87 7.43 16.50 -4.15
C ASP A 87 7.08 15.21 -4.93
N PHE A 88 7.95 14.20 -4.86
CA PHE A 88 7.80 12.96 -5.60
C PHE A 88 6.45 12.27 -5.32
N HIS A 89 5.97 12.31 -4.08
CA HIS A 89 4.68 11.70 -3.72
C HIS A 89 3.50 12.30 -4.49
N ILE A 90 3.57 13.56 -4.93
CA ILE A 90 2.47 14.27 -5.62
C ILE A 90 2.12 13.60 -6.94
N ILE A 91 3.10 13.02 -7.64
CA ILE A 91 2.88 12.39 -8.94
C ILE A 91 2.27 10.98 -8.85
N CYS A 92 2.17 10.40 -7.67
CA CYS A 92 1.66 9.04 -7.47
C CYS A 92 0.64 8.90 -6.31
N SER A 93 0.31 10.01 -5.63
CA SER A 93 -0.66 10.04 -4.53
C SER A 93 -1.67 11.18 -4.70
N GLY A 94 -2.56 11.40 -3.75
CA GLY A 94 -3.61 12.39 -3.87
C GLY A 94 -4.52 12.11 -5.08
N GLU A 95 -4.77 13.12 -5.91
CA GLU A 95 -5.59 12.96 -7.12
C GLU A 95 -4.92 12.07 -8.18
N ASN A 96 -3.60 11.89 -8.10
CA ASN A 96 -2.82 11.02 -8.97
C ASN A 96 -2.59 9.63 -8.34
N LEU A 97 -3.40 9.24 -7.37
CA LEU A 97 -3.25 7.96 -6.66
C LEU A 97 -3.18 6.78 -7.62
N ARG A 98 -2.15 5.93 -7.45
CA ARG A 98 -1.86 4.80 -8.33
C ARG A 98 -1.76 3.51 -7.54
N PHE A 99 -2.06 2.37 -8.17
CA PHE A 99 -1.95 1.06 -7.53
C PHE A 99 -0.50 0.68 -7.20
N GLU A 100 0.49 1.21 -7.89
CA GLU A 100 1.89 0.97 -7.56
C GLU A 100 2.23 1.46 -6.15
N ILE A 101 1.88 2.71 -5.81
CA ILE A 101 2.17 3.24 -4.48
C ILE A 101 1.29 2.58 -3.41
N ILE A 102 0.02 2.30 -3.71
CA ILE A 102 -0.85 1.53 -2.81
C ILE A 102 -0.22 0.18 -2.48
N GLY A 103 0.25 -0.56 -3.49
CA GLY A 103 0.89 -1.86 -3.31
C GLY A 103 2.14 -1.79 -2.44
N CYS A 104 3.01 -0.78 -2.65
CA CYS A 104 4.17 -0.52 -1.78
C CYS A 104 3.75 -0.29 -0.32
N LEU A 105 2.76 0.57 -0.09
CA LEU A 105 2.28 0.89 1.26
C LEU A 105 1.72 -0.35 1.98
N LEU A 106 0.89 -1.15 1.28
CA LEU A 106 0.29 -2.36 1.86
C LEU A 106 1.34 -3.44 2.13
N ALA A 107 2.30 -3.65 1.23
CA ALA A 107 3.40 -4.58 1.44
C ALA A 107 4.29 -4.16 2.62
N THR A 108 4.59 -2.86 2.73
CA THR A 108 5.37 -2.31 3.84
C THR A 108 4.65 -2.48 5.19
N ALA A 109 3.34 -2.20 5.25
CA ALA A 109 2.55 -2.42 6.46
C ALA A 109 2.50 -3.92 6.86
N GLY A 110 2.35 -4.80 5.87
CA GLY A 110 2.36 -6.25 6.09
C GLY A 110 3.71 -6.74 6.64
N ARG A 111 4.81 -6.25 6.09
CA ARG A 111 6.17 -6.53 6.60
C ARG A 111 6.34 -6.07 8.05
N ALA A 112 5.88 -4.86 8.38
CA ALA A 112 5.93 -4.36 9.74
C ALA A 112 5.24 -5.32 10.73
N LEU A 113 4.04 -5.79 10.39
CA LEU A 113 3.32 -6.76 11.20
C LEU A 113 4.06 -8.10 11.36
N THR A 114 4.71 -8.60 10.30
CA THR A 114 5.45 -9.86 10.34
C THR A 114 6.72 -9.76 11.18
N PHE A 115 7.38 -8.60 11.21
CA PHE A 115 8.52 -8.33 12.10
C PHE A 115 8.15 -8.19 13.58
N GLY A 116 6.89 -8.31 13.95
CA GLY A 116 6.44 -8.24 15.33
C GLY A 116 6.05 -6.82 15.77
N PHE A 117 6.09 -5.87 14.89
CA PHE A 117 5.59 -4.53 15.12
C PHE A 117 4.08 -4.55 14.96
N ALA A 118 3.36 -4.41 16.04
CA ALA A 118 1.92 -4.43 15.98
C ALA A 118 1.36 -3.21 16.70
N PRO A 119 0.46 -2.46 16.07
CA PRO A 119 -0.40 -1.52 16.77
C PRO A 119 -1.06 -2.19 17.96
N ASP A 120 -1.38 -1.43 19.00
CA ASP A 120 -1.99 -1.94 20.23
C ASP A 120 -3.26 -2.78 19.94
N VAL A 121 -3.96 -2.45 18.88
CA VAL A 121 -5.17 -3.17 18.42
C VAL A 121 -4.90 -4.65 18.09
N PHE A 122 -3.65 -5.00 17.79
CA PHE A 122 -3.21 -6.39 17.54
C PHE A 122 -2.38 -6.99 18.68
N SER A 123 -2.23 -6.27 19.80
CA SER A 123 -1.46 -6.72 20.95
C SER A 123 -2.24 -7.76 21.76
N GLY A 124 -1.52 -8.78 22.25
CA GLY A 124 -2.07 -9.83 23.09
C GLY A 124 -2.52 -11.09 22.35
N PRO A 125 -2.60 -12.21 23.08
CA PRO A 125 -2.87 -13.54 22.51
C PRO A 125 -4.27 -13.68 21.88
N ALA A 126 -5.26 -12.96 22.40
CA ALA A 126 -6.63 -12.96 21.85
C ALA A 126 -6.69 -12.36 20.43
N ASN A 127 -5.76 -11.48 20.07
CA ASN A 127 -5.75 -10.78 18.79
C ASN A 127 -4.88 -11.46 17.73
N ARG A 128 -4.25 -12.60 18.05
CA ARG A 128 -3.37 -13.31 17.12
C ARG A 128 -4.08 -13.70 15.81
N ALA A 129 -5.31 -14.21 15.92
CA ALA A 129 -6.09 -14.59 14.74
C ALA A 129 -6.44 -13.37 13.87
N LEU A 130 -6.83 -12.25 14.48
CA LEU A 130 -7.11 -11.00 13.77
C LEU A 130 -5.85 -10.45 13.08
N LYS A 131 -4.70 -10.51 13.75
CA LYS A 131 -3.42 -10.13 13.18
C LYS A 131 -3.10 -10.95 11.93
N LEU A 132 -3.19 -12.26 11.99
CA LEU A 132 -2.94 -13.17 10.87
C LEU A 132 -3.89 -12.90 9.70
N GLN A 133 -5.18 -12.70 9.99
CA GLN A 133 -6.17 -12.35 8.98
C GLN A 133 -5.84 -11.03 8.29
N PHE A 134 -5.41 -10.02 9.06
CA PHE A 134 -5.05 -8.72 8.49
C PHE A 134 -3.77 -8.80 7.65
N VAL A 135 -2.76 -9.57 8.09
CA VAL A 135 -1.55 -9.82 7.29
C VAL A 135 -1.89 -10.48 5.95
N ASP A 136 -2.77 -11.49 5.95
CA ASP A 136 -3.23 -12.15 4.73
C ASP A 136 -4.03 -11.20 3.81
N GLU A 137 -4.84 -10.33 4.38
CA GLU A 137 -5.55 -9.29 3.63
C GLU A 137 -4.58 -8.31 2.95
N LEU A 138 -3.55 -7.83 3.68
CA LEU A 138 -2.52 -6.96 3.14
C LEU A 138 -1.73 -7.63 2.02
N LEU A 139 -1.38 -8.92 2.19
CA LEU A 139 -0.68 -9.68 1.16
C LEU A 139 -1.51 -9.84 -0.11
N ARG A 140 -2.78 -10.23 0.03
CA ARG A 140 -3.68 -10.36 -1.12
C ARG A 140 -3.88 -9.04 -1.83
N ALA A 141 -4.08 -7.95 -1.10
CA ALA A 141 -4.29 -6.64 -1.67
C ALA A 141 -3.03 -6.12 -2.40
N SER A 142 -1.84 -6.25 -1.81
CA SER A 142 -0.59 -5.84 -2.46
C SER A 142 -0.29 -6.67 -3.71
N THR A 143 -0.54 -7.98 -3.69
CA THR A 143 -0.43 -8.85 -4.86
C THR A 143 -1.46 -8.49 -5.95
N THR A 144 -2.68 -8.10 -5.55
CA THR A 144 -3.70 -7.64 -6.50
C THR A 144 -3.30 -6.31 -7.15
N CYS A 145 -2.67 -5.38 -6.40
CA CYS A 145 -2.08 -4.16 -6.97
C CYS A 145 -1.07 -4.51 -8.06
N LEU A 146 -0.16 -5.43 -7.77
CA LEU A 146 0.85 -5.89 -8.72
C LEU A 146 0.21 -6.41 -10.01
N PHE A 147 -0.81 -7.26 -9.89
CA PHE A 147 -1.55 -7.80 -11.03
C PHE A 147 -2.27 -6.71 -11.82
N LEU A 148 -2.91 -5.75 -11.15
CA LEU A 148 -3.56 -4.60 -11.81
C LEU A 148 -2.55 -3.77 -12.59
N CYS A 149 -1.39 -3.46 -12.01
CA CYS A 149 -0.36 -2.67 -12.68
C CYS A 149 0.17 -3.36 -13.92
N THR A 150 0.41 -4.68 -13.88
CA THR A 150 0.86 -5.44 -15.06
C THR A 150 -0.17 -5.45 -16.20
N MET A 151 -1.47 -5.30 -15.88
CA MET A 151 -2.53 -5.26 -16.88
C MET A 151 -2.80 -3.84 -17.43
N LEU A 152 -2.42 -2.80 -16.71
CA LEU A 152 -2.84 -1.41 -16.98
C LEU A 152 -1.72 -0.55 -17.56
N ALA A 153 -0.48 -0.80 -17.19
CA ALA A 153 0.63 0.06 -17.51
C ALA A 153 1.88 -0.71 -17.93
N THR A 154 2.80 0.01 -18.58
CA THR A 154 4.17 -0.46 -18.78
C THR A 154 4.94 -0.40 -17.45
N VAL A 155 5.94 -1.28 -17.29
CA VAL A 155 6.81 -1.27 -16.13
C VAL A 155 7.50 0.09 -15.98
N ASN A 156 7.46 0.63 -14.77
CA ASN A 156 8.07 1.90 -14.39
C ASN A 156 8.77 1.74 -13.02
N ASP A 157 9.44 2.79 -12.54
CA ASP A 157 10.21 2.73 -11.29
C ASP A 157 9.33 2.36 -10.08
N LEU A 158 8.10 2.88 -9.99
CA LEU A 158 7.17 2.50 -8.93
C LEU A 158 6.76 1.02 -9.02
N THR A 159 6.62 0.49 -10.23
CA THR A 159 6.33 -0.94 -10.44
C THR A 159 7.48 -1.80 -9.91
N VAL A 160 8.74 -1.40 -10.17
CA VAL A 160 9.93 -2.11 -9.67
C VAL A 160 9.97 -2.08 -8.13
N TRP A 161 9.70 -0.92 -7.52
CA TRP A 161 9.62 -0.79 -6.07
C TRP A 161 8.55 -1.69 -5.47
N MET A 162 7.35 -1.70 -6.06
CA MET A 162 6.24 -2.53 -5.62
C MET A 162 6.57 -4.03 -5.75
N TYR A 163 7.21 -4.45 -6.84
CA TYR A 163 7.68 -5.84 -7.02
C TYR A 163 8.62 -6.26 -5.91
N HIS A 164 9.61 -5.41 -5.61
CA HIS A 164 10.57 -5.68 -4.55
C HIS A 164 9.89 -5.82 -3.17
N ASP A 165 9.02 -4.88 -2.82
CA ASP A 165 8.35 -4.89 -1.51
C ASP A 165 7.38 -6.05 -1.37
N ASN A 166 6.61 -6.36 -2.42
CA ASN A 166 5.70 -7.51 -2.44
C ASN A 166 6.47 -8.84 -2.39
N TYR A 167 7.57 -8.97 -3.14
CA TYR A 167 8.42 -10.16 -3.10
C TYR A 167 8.99 -10.39 -1.69
N THR A 168 9.53 -9.34 -1.08
CA THR A 168 10.07 -9.40 0.29
C THR A 168 8.98 -9.82 1.27
N PHE A 169 7.80 -9.22 1.20
CA PHE A 169 6.68 -9.57 2.06
C PHE A 169 6.24 -11.03 1.88
N THR A 170 6.08 -11.47 0.64
CA THR A 170 5.70 -12.86 0.32
C THR A 170 6.72 -13.87 0.84
N THR A 171 8.02 -13.59 0.66
CA THR A 171 9.11 -14.47 1.14
C THR A 171 9.09 -14.60 2.66
N MET A 172 8.84 -13.50 3.36
CA MET A 172 8.70 -13.52 4.83
C MET A 172 7.53 -14.39 5.27
N MET A 173 6.38 -14.28 4.59
CA MET A 173 5.22 -15.10 4.90
C MET A 173 5.46 -16.58 4.66
N CYS A 174 6.14 -16.96 3.57
CA CYS A 174 6.50 -18.35 3.29
C CYS A 174 7.48 -18.92 4.33
N GLY A 175 8.44 -18.12 4.83
CA GLY A 175 9.37 -18.53 5.89
C GLY A 175 8.69 -18.79 7.23
N PHE A 176 7.63 -18.06 7.55
CA PHE A 176 6.83 -18.28 8.78
C PHE A 176 5.89 -19.49 8.72
N ALA A 177 5.50 -19.94 7.53
CA ALA A 177 4.63 -21.11 7.38
C ALA A 177 5.38 -22.46 7.53
N GLY A 178 6.71 -22.43 7.56
CA GLY A 178 7.57 -23.62 7.66
C GLY A 178 8.12 -23.92 9.07
N THR A 179 7.76 -23.12 10.08
CA THR A 179 8.13 -23.32 11.50
C THR A 179 6.91 -23.51 12.36
#